data_0986c317c5e48a06ec279b362596ec02
#
_entry.id   0986c317c5e48a06ec279b362596ec02
#
_cell.length_a   1.000
_cell.length_b   1.000
_cell.length_c   1.000
_cell.angle_alpha   90.00
_cell.angle_beta   90.00
_cell.angle_gamma   90.00
#
_symmetry.space_group_name_H-M   'P 1'
#
loop_
_entity.id
_entity.type
_entity.pdbx_description
1 polymer ?
#
loop_
_entity_poly.entity_id
_entity_poly.type
_entity_poly.pdbx_seq_one_letter_code
_entity_poly.pdbx_strand_id
1 'polypeptide(L)'
;RLKGKGKFTGDVEGKFAARLLQIVFFNDAWYLGFECRGDVFNGLLRFERLDRLRITQDLGDSCSPEEQRSKLQRLQRLLDASFGIFLGYSAEDQRIFLRQEKPGKDLKNQQKKQVIVTVELWFDEEKFKFVCEKTKRFPSGQLKMSPPPKDNSSFLQKKEYEKIFRLKGTKNKDFPYKFQVKLPCWCLKDVSFLSWVIGFGHHVKVKEPKQLKDTVYQTGLSIVEVYDQ
;
A
#
# COMPACT_ATOMS: atom_id res chain seq x y z
N ARG A 1 -12.25 -11.20 17.45
CA ARG A 1 -11.54 -9.92 17.56
C ARG A 1 -12.03 -9.17 18.77
N LEU A 2 -11.12 -8.64 19.60
CA LEU A 2 -11.47 -7.75 20.71
C LEU A 2 -11.80 -6.37 20.17
N LYS A 3 -12.89 -5.75 20.68
CA LYS A 3 -13.28 -4.39 20.31
C LYS A 3 -12.19 -3.41 20.74
N GLY A 4 -11.51 -2.78 19.78
CA GLY A 4 -10.72 -1.59 20.06
C GLY A 4 -11.60 -0.35 20.12
N LYS A 5 -11.11 0.73 20.75
CA LYS A 5 -11.77 2.03 20.71
C LYS A 5 -11.56 2.67 19.34
N GLY A 6 -12.25 2.20 18.33
CA GLY A 6 -12.17 2.73 16.97
C GLY A 6 -12.74 1.73 15.98
N LYS A 7 -13.72 2.15 15.20
CA LYS A 7 -14.25 1.35 14.08
C LYS A 7 -13.47 1.73 12.84
N PHE A 8 -12.73 0.77 12.28
CA PHE A 8 -12.21 0.93 10.94
C PHE A 8 -13.23 0.38 9.93
N THR A 9 -13.49 1.12 8.87
CA THR A 9 -14.39 0.70 7.79
C THR A 9 -13.93 -0.64 7.22
N GLY A 10 -14.83 -1.63 7.18
CA GLY A 10 -14.53 -2.98 6.70
C GLY A 10 -13.98 -3.95 7.76
N ASP A 11 -13.96 -3.57 9.02
CA ASP A 11 -13.57 -4.46 10.10
C ASP A 11 -14.62 -5.56 10.34
N VAL A 12 -14.17 -6.79 10.38
CA VAL A 12 -14.97 -7.93 10.80
C VAL A 12 -14.96 -7.98 12.33
N GLU A 13 -16.06 -7.60 12.94
CA GLU A 13 -16.27 -7.79 14.39
C GLU A 13 -16.79 -9.20 14.66
N GLY A 14 -16.38 -9.81 15.76
CA GLY A 14 -16.85 -11.11 16.20
C GLY A 14 -15.92 -12.28 15.87
N LYS A 15 -16.51 -13.45 15.73
CA LYS A 15 -15.79 -14.69 15.42
C LYS A 15 -15.66 -14.87 13.93
N PHE A 16 -14.48 -15.23 13.47
CA PHE A 16 -14.23 -15.61 12.07
C PHE A 16 -13.26 -16.80 12.02
N ALA A 17 -13.37 -17.62 10.99
CA ALA A 17 -12.43 -18.70 10.73
C ALA A 17 -11.27 -18.17 9.87
N ALA A 18 -10.05 -18.59 10.21
CA ALA A 18 -8.86 -18.17 9.50
C ALA A 18 -7.79 -19.25 9.50
N ARG A 19 -6.96 -19.28 8.45
CA ARG A 19 -5.73 -20.07 8.40
C ARG A 19 -4.56 -19.14 8.65
N LEU A 20 -3.80 -19.41 9.70
CA LEU A 20 -2.64 -18.60 10.09
C LEU A 20 -1.49 -18.86 9.11
N LEU A 21 -0.76 -17.81 8.72
CA LEU A 21 0.29 -17.90 7.73
C LEU A 21 1.64 -17.42 8.24
N GLN A 22 1.69 -16.21 8.84
CA GLN A 22 2.94 -15.65 9.36
C GLN A 22 2.68 -14.57 10.42
N ILE A 23 3.72 -14.24 11.18
CA ILE A 23 3.75 -13.10 12.08
C ILE A 23 4.77 -12.09 11.55
N VAL A 24 4.43 -10.81 11.58
CA VAL A 24 5.31 -9.72 11.17
C VAL A 24 5.32 -8.62 12.22
N PHE A 25 6.46 -7.94 12.37
CA PHE A 25 6.57 -6.72 13.15
C PHE A 25 6.49 -5.51 12.22
N PHE A 26 5.55 -4.60 12.45
CA PHE A 26 5.34 -3.43 11.62
C PHE A 26 4.83 -2.24 12.45
N ASN A 27 5.46 -1.07 12.31
CA ASN A 27 5.10 0.17 13.02
C ASN A 27 4.80 -0.09 14.51
N ASP A 28 5.80 -0.62 15.22
CA ASP A 28 5.81 -0.86 16.67
C ASP A 28 4.74 -1.84 17.19
N ALA A 29 4.20 -2.70 16.33
CA ALA A 29 3.25 -3.72 16.72
C ALA A 29 3.47 -5.05 15.98
N TRP A 30 3.06 -6.14 16.62
CA TRP A 30 3.04 -7.46 16.02
C TRP A 30 1.70 -7.71 15.32
N TYR A 31 1.77 -8.24 14.11
CA TYR A 31 0.62 -8.56 13.28
C TYR A 31 0.64 -10.02 12.86
N LEU A 32 -0.53 -10.63 12.85
CA LEU A 32 -0.75 -11.96 12.31
C LEU A 32 -1.28 -11.85 10.89
N GLY A 33 -0.58 -12.43 9.94
CA GLY A 33 -1.02 -12.62 8.56
C GLY A 33 -1.76 -13.94 8.43
N PHE A 34 -2.95 -13.90 7.83
CA PHE A 34 -3.83 -15.06 7.68
C PHE A 34 -4.70 -14.98 6.43
N GLU A 35 -5.25 -16.12 6.03
CA GLU A 35 -6.30 -16.25 5.02
C GLU A 35 -7.65 -16.44 5.71
N CYS A 36 -8.61 -15.57 5.43
CA CYS A 36 -9.98 -15.72 5.91
C CYS A 36 -10.65 -16.94 5.28
N ARG A 37 -11.48 -17.64 6.07
CA ARG A 37 -12.31 -18.76 5.65
C ARG A 37 -13.78 -18.46 5.96
N GLY A 38 -14.68 -18.99 5.16
CA GLY A 38 -16.13 -18.77 5.31
C GLY A 38 -16.70 -17.94 4.15
N ASP A 39 -18.02 -17.74 4.14
CA ASP A 39 -18.75 -17.35 2.94
C ASP A 39 -18.40 -15.97 2.39
N VAL A 40 -18.31 -14.97 3.24
CA VAL A 40 -18.18 -13.56 2.79
C VAL A 40 -16.73 -13.16 2.46
N PHE A 41 -15.76 -13.66 3.21
CA PHE A 41 -14.35 -13.27 3.10
C PHE A 41 -13.44 -14.40 2.66
N ASN A 42 -13.99 -15.47 2.10
CA ASN A 42 -13.22 -16.66 1.75
C ASN A 42 -12.06 -16.35 0.81
N GLY A 43 -10.86 -16.72 1.25
CA GLY A 43 -9.61 -16.50 0.50
C GLY A 43 -9.05 -15.09 0.58
N LEU A 44 -9.64 -14.19 1.39
CA LEU A 44 -9.06 -12.86 1.66
C LEU A 44 -7.83 -13.02 2.54
N LEU A 45 -6.70 -12.51 2.05
CA LEU A 45 -5.44 -12.44 2.80
C LEU A 45 -5.37 -11.09 3.52
N ARG A 46 -5.09 -11.10 4.82
CA ARG A 46 -5.01 -9.87 5.61
C ARG A 46 -4.10 -10.01 6.81
N PHE A 47 -3.78 -8.87 7.40
CA PHE A 47 -3.08 -8.76 8.67
C PHE A 47 -3.99 -8.16 9.73
N GLU A 48 -3.84 -8.61 10.97
CA GLU A 48 -4.49 -8.03 12.13
C GLU A 48 -3.49 -7.99 13.30
N ARG A 49 -3.58 -6.96 14.14
CA ARG A 49 -2.72 -6.85 15.31
C ARG A 49 -2.96 -8.02 16.27
N LEU A 50 -1.89 -8.61 16.78
CA LEU A 50 -1.98 -9.76 17.70
C LEU A 50 -2.71 -9.43 18.98
N ASP A 51 -2.54 -8.22 19.51
CA ASP A 51 -3.20 -7.77 20.74
C ASP A 51 -4.72 -7.59 20.60
N ARG A 52 -5.25 -7.64 19.36
CA ARG A 52 -6.68 -7.56 19.05
C ARG A 52 -7.31 -8.91 18.73
N LEU A 53 -6.51 -9.98 18.75
CA LEU A 53 -6.94 -11.31 18.38
C LEU A 53 -6.97 -12.21 19.61
N ARG A 54 -7.98 -13.09 19.66
CA ARG A 54 -8.06 -14.20 20.61
C ARG A 54 -8.43 -15.46 19.85
N ILE A 55 -7.61 -16.48 19.97
CA ILE A 55 -7.93 -17.81 19.46
C ILE A 55 -8.96 -18.42 20.41
N THR A 56 -10.13 -18.77 19.89
CA THR A 56 -11.24 -19.34 20.67
C THR A 56 -11.40 -20.83 20.45
N GLN A 57 -10.97 -21.34 19.29
CA GLN A 57 -11.11 -22.73 18.92
C GLN A 57 -10.10 -23.09 17.83
N ASP A 58 -9.54 -24.27 17.92
CA ASP A 58 -8.86 -24.93 16.79
C ASP A 58 -9.91 -25.74 16.02
N LEU A 59 -9.99 -25.51 14.71
CA LEU A 59 -10.94 -26.21 13.84
C LEU A 59 -10.41 -27.56 13.34
N GLY A 60 -9.17 -27.91 13.67
CA GLY A 60 -8.55 -29.20 13.30
C GLY A 60 -8.28 -29.37 11.79
N ASP A 61 -8.46 -28.32 11.00
CA ASP A 61 -8.25 -28.38 9.55
C ASP A 61 -6.77 -28.49 9.21
N SER A 62 -6.35 -29.63 8.75
CA SER A 62 -5.01 -29.85 8.22
C SER A 62 -4.86 -29.24 6.82
N CYS A 63 -3.67 -28.80 6.52
CA CYS A 63 -3.28 -28.25 5.22
C CYS A 63 -1.96 -28.89 4.84
N SER A 64 -1.78 -29.28 3.58
CA SER A 64 -0.48 -29.79 3.16
C SER A 64 0.59 -28.72 3.28
N PRO A 65 1.86 -29.10 3.52
CA PRO A 65 2.97 -28.14 3.56
C PRO A 65 3.09 -27.32 2.28
N GLU A 66 2.78 -27.91 1.12
CA GLU A 66 2.79 -27.26 -0.19
C GLU A 66 1.69 -26.18 -0.28
N GLU A 67 0.49 -26.52 0.16
CA GLU A 67 -0.64 -25.58 0.20
C GLU A 67 -0.34 -24.41 1.14
N GLN A 68 0.18 -24.68 2.34
CA GLN A 68 0.57 -23.67 3.31
C GLN A 68 1.63 -22.71 2.72
N ARG A 69 2.66 -23.27 2.08
CA ARG A 69 3.72 -22.51 1.41
C ARG A 69 3.17 -21.65 0.27
N SER A 70 2.27 -22.19 -0.56
CA SER A 70 1.63 -21.45 -1.65
C SER A 70 0.83 -20.27 -1.14
N LYS A 71 0.06 -20.44 -0.06
CA LYS A 71 -0.70 -19.36 0.57
C LYS A 71 0.20 -18.28 1.17
N LEU A 72 1.27 -18.70 1.85
CA LEU A 72 2.27 -17.78 2.39
C LEU A 72 2.94 -16.95 1.27
N GLN A 73 3.34 -17.58 0.17
CA GLN A 73 3.91 -16.87 -0.98
C GLN A 73 2.94 -15.84 -1.57
N ARG A 74 1.65 -16.16 -1.65
CA ARG A 74 0.63 -15.20 -2.11
C ARG A 74 0.53 -14.01 -1.17
N LEU A 75 0.51 -14.24 0.15
CA LEU A 75 0.48 -13.19 1.17
C LEU A 75 1.72 -12.29 1.06
N GLN A 76 2.90 -12.88 0.94
CA GLN A 76 4.16 -12.14 0.81
C GLN A 76 4.19 -11.28 -0.46
N ARG A 77 3.74 -11.82 -1.61
CA ARG A 77 3.66 -11.04 -2.85
C ARG A 77 2.72 -9.84 -2.75
N LEU A 78 1.58 -9.97 -2.05
CA LEU A 78 0.70 -8.84 -1.80
C LEU A 78 1.36 -7.82 -0.87
N LEU A 79 2.07 -8.28 0.15
CA LEU A 79 2.79 -7.42 1.10
C LEU A 79 3.91 -6.64 0.39
N ASP A 80 4.73 -7.32 -0.41
CA ASP A 80 5.85 -6.74 -1.15
C ASP A 80 5.40 -5.68 -2.18
N ALA A 81 4.18 -5.82 -2.70
CA ALA A 81 3.59 -4.86 -3.64
C ALA A 81 2.91 -3.68 -2.96
N SER A 82 2.58 -3.79 -1.68
CA SER A 82 1.84 -2.79 -0.92
C SER A 82 2.77 -1.78 -0.23
N PHE A 83 2.22 -0.63 0.14
CA PHE A 83 2.98 0.37 0.91
C PHE A 83 3.18 -0.06 2.38
N GLY A 84 2.21 -0.77 2.94
CA GLY A 84 2.18 -1.27 4.31
C GLY A 84 1.50 -2.62 4.39
N ILE A 85 1.01 -2.94 5.58
CA ILE A 85 0.37 -4.24 5.86
C ILE A 85 -1.11 -4.31 5.45
N PHE A 86 -1.69 -3.21 4.99
CA PHE A 86 -3.06 -3.16 4.52
C PHE A 86 -3.19 -3.74 3.11
N LEU A 87 -3.88 -4.85 2.96
CA LEU A 87 -4.04 -5.59 1.71
C LEU A 87 -5.43 -5.45 1.08
N GLY A 88 -6.23 -4.48 1.54
CA GLY A 88 -7.60 -4.26 1.05
C GLY A 88 -8.64 -5.16 1.69
N TYR A 89 -9.88 -5.04 1.19
CA TYR A 89 -11.05 -5.74 1.71
C TYR A 89 -11.65 -6.74 0.71
N SER A 90 -11.05 -6.91 -0.46
CA SER A 90 -11.59 -7.71 -1.54
C SER A 90 -10.64 -8.86 -1.91
N ALA A 91 -11.06 -10.09 -1.63
CA ALA A 91 -10.34 -11.27 -2.08
C ALA A 91 -10.25 -11.34 -3.62
N GLU A 92 -11.24 -10.80 -4.33
CA GLU A 92 -11.22 -10.76 -5.79
C GLU A 92 -10.16 -9.80 -6.33
N ASP A 93 -10.03 -8.60 -5.74
CA ASP A 93 -8.99 -7.65 -6.15
C ASP A 93 -7.59 -8.24 -5.92
N GLN A 94 -7.37 -8.94 -4.80
CA GLN A 94 -6.13 -9.63 -4.53
C GLN A 94 -5.87 -10.74 -5.56
N ARG A 95 -6.89 -11.52 -5.94
CA ARG A 95 -6.77 -12.56 -6.96
C ARG A 95 -6.42 -11.98 -8.33
N ILE A 96 -7.11 -10.91 -8.73
CA ILE A 96 -6.83 -10.20 -9.99
C ILE A 96 -5.39 -9.69 -10.01
N PHE A 97 -4.94 -9.03 -8.93
CA PHE A 97 -3.56 -8.55 -8.81
C PHE A 97 -2.54 -9.68 -8.97
N LEU A 98 -2.70 -10.78 -8.23
CA LEU A 98 -1.79 -11.92 -8.26
C LEU A 98 -1.74 -12.63 -9.63
N ARG A 99 -2.82 -12.54 -10.44
CA ARG A 99 -2.86 -13.05 -11.82
C ARG A 99 -2.16 -12.13 -12.79
N GLN A 100 -2.29 -10.80 -12.64
CA GLN A 100 -1.71 -9.81 -13.54
C GLN A 100 -0.18 -9.77 -13.49
N GLU A 101 0.43 -10.16 -12.38
CA GLU A 101 1.89 -10.25 -12.26
C GLU A 101 2.53 -11.42 -13.04
N LYS A 102 1.75 -12.39 -13.51
CA LYS A 102 2.26 -13.51 -14.32
C LYS A 102 2.15 -13.14 -15.81
N PRO A 103 3.25 -12.80 -16.50
CA PRO A 103 3.21 -12.62 -17.96
C PRO A 103 2.95 -13.98 -18.60
N GLY A 104 1.90 -14.11 -19.43
CA GLY A 104 1.75 -15.24 -20.34
C GLY A 104 0.43 -15.98 -20.39
N LYS A 105 -0.66 -15.51 -19.81
CA LYS A 105 -1.99 -16.07 -20.11
C LYS A 105 -2.95 -14.98 -20.57
N ASP A 106 -3.34 -15.07 -21.84
CA ASP A 106 -4.33 -14.24 -22.51
C ASP A 106 -5.62 -14.11 -21.71
N LEU A 107 -5.81 -12.95 -21.11
CA LEU A 107 -7.11 -12.49 -20.62
C LEU A 107 -7.84 -11.79 -21.78
N LYS A 108 -8.18 -12.55 -22.84
CA LYS A 108 -9.14 -12.09 -23.85
C LYS A 108 -10.52 -12.09 -23.17
N ASN A 109 -11.17 -10.94 -23.19
CA ASN A 109 -12.62 -10.75 -22.94
C ASN A 109 -13.17 -10.74 -21.49
N GLN A 110 -12.49 -10.19 -20.49
CA GLN A 110 -13.20 -9.68 -19.31
C GLN A 110 -12.89 -8.18 -19.16
N GLN A 111 -13.91 -7.37 -18.83
CA GLN A 111 -13.71 -5.97 -18.44
C GLN A 111 -12.67 -5.95 -17.33
N LYS A 112 -11.43 -5.55 -17.67
CA LYS A 112 -10.27 -5.65 -16.77
C LYS A 112 -10.45 -4.63 -15.65
N LYS A 113 -10.98 -5.07 -14.51
CA LYS A 113 -10.96 -4.25 -13.31
C LYS A 113 -9.51 -3.83 -13.04
N GLN A 114 -9.25 -2.54 -13.06
CA GLN A 114 -7.91 -2.00 -12.82
C GLN A 114 -7.61 -2.05 -11.32
N VAL A 115 -6.79 -3.03 -10.91
CA VAL A 115 -6.37 -3.19 -9.51
C VAL A 115 -5.00 -2.55 -9.20
N ILE A 116 -4.33 -2.01 -10.23
CA ILE A 116 -3.07 -1.27 -10.09
C ILE A 116 -3.33 0.18 -10.49
N VAL A 117 -2.92 1.11 -9.64
CA VAL A 117 -3.03 2.55 -9.88
C VAL A 117 -1.64 3.17 -9.97
N THR A 118 -1.50 4.17 -10.81
CA THR A 118 -0.32 5.01 -10.84
C THR A 118 -0.58 6.22 -9.95
N VAL A 119 0.25 6.38 -8.92
CA VAL A 119 0.27 7.57 -8.09
C VAL A 119 1.33 8.52 -8.64
N GLU A 120 0.96 9.74 -8.96
CA GLU A 120 1.88 10.80 -9.36
C GLU A 120 1.78 11.97 -8.38
N LEU A 121 2.92 12.28 -7.75
CA LEU A 121 3.09 13.37 -6.81
C LEU A 121 4.16 14.33 -7.34
N TRP A 122 3.92 15.62 -7.19
CA TRP A 122 4.88 16.65 -7.48
C TRP A 122 5.33 17.31 -6.19
N PHE A 123 6.63 17.52 -6.05
CA PHE A 123 7.24 18.06 -4.84
C PHE A 123 7.99 19.34 -5.14
N ASP A 124 8.09 20.20 -4.14
CA ASP A 124 9.07 21.27 -4.11
C ASP A 124 10.49 20.73 -3.85
N GLU A 125 11.47 21.62 -3.92
CA GLU A 125 12.87 21.26 -3.73
C GLU A 125 13.17 20.87 -2.27
N GLU A 126 12.54 21.55 -1.32
CA GLU A 126 12.80 21.35 0.10
C GLU A 126 12.50 19.91 0.54
N LYS A 127 11.32 19.41 0.20
CA LYS A 127 10.90 18.07 0.66
C LYS A 127 11.31 16.94 -0.29
N PHE A 128 11.59 17.22 -1.55
CA PHE A 128 12.00 16.19 -2.49
C PHE A 128 13.31 15.49 -2.08
N LYS A 129 14.24 16.21 -1.43
CA LYS A 129 15.47 15.63 -0.87
C LYS A 129 15.17 14.47 0.09
N PHE A 130 14.22 14.67 1.02
CA PHE A 130 13.81 13.63 1.97
C PHE A 130 13.08 12.44 1.30
N VAL A 131 12.32 12.71 0.24
CA VAL A 131 11.65 11.65 -0.53
C VAL A 131 12.70 10.75 -1.20
N CYS A 132 13.77 11.32 -1.73
CA CYS A 132 14.86 10.57 -2.35
C CYS A 132 15.56 9.62 -1.38
N GLU A 133 15.70 9.99 -0.11
CA GLU A 133 16.34 9.17 0.92
C GLU A 133 15.50 7.98 1.38
N LYS A 134 14.17 8.07 1.27
CA LYS A 134 13.22 7.09 1.79
C LYS A 134 12.61 6.16 0.73
N THR A 135 13.29 5.98 -0.40
CA THR A 135 12.78 5.19 -1.53
C THR A 135 12.58 3.70 -1.22
N LYS A 136 13.31 3.14 -0.25
CA LYS A 136 13.20 1.72 0.17
C LYS A 136 11.81 1.32 0.68
N ARG A 137 10.98 2.29 1.03
CA ARG A 137 9.60 2.05 1.49
C ARG A 137 8.66 1.60 0.37
N PHE A 138 9.04 1.86 -0.88
CA PHE A 138 8.22 1.54 -2.03
C PHE A 138 8.67 0.25 -2.71
N PRO A 139 7.72 -0.48 -3.36
CA PRO A 139 8.04 -1.71 -4.06
C PRO A 139 9.15 -1.51 -5.09
N SER A 140 10.13 -2.38 -5.09
CA SER A 140 11.27 -2.32 -6.01
C SER A 140 10.80 -2.40 -7.47
N GLY A 141 11.33 -1.51 -8.32
CA GLY A 141 11.01 -1.46 -9.75
C GLY A 141 9.69 -0.77 -10.11
N GLN A 142 8.83 -0.43 -9.14
CA GLN A 142 7.56 0.27 -9.37
C GLN A 142 7.68 1.78 -9.21
N LEU A 143 8.77 2.24 -8.58
CA LEU A 143 9.06 3.64 -8.31
C LEU A 143 9.86 4.27 -9.44
N LYS A 144 9.47 5.47 -9.85
CA LYS A 144 10.22 6.35 -10.75
C LYS A 144 10.17 7.78 -10.22
N MET A 145 11.28 8.50 -10.35
CA MET A 145 11.38 9.89 -9.93
C MET A 145 12.15 10.72 -10.96
N SER A 146 12.01 12.04 -10.89
CA SER A 146 12.95 12.97 -11.53
C SER A 146 14.28 12.99 -10.76
N PRO A 147 15.39 13.35 -11.41
CA PRO A 147 16.67 13.51 -10.71
C PRO A 147 16.57 14.46 -9.52
N PRO A 148 17.30 14.20 -8.44
CA PRO A 148 17.36 15.10 -7.29
C PRO A 148 18.01 16.44 -7.65
N PRO A 149 17.87 17.48 -6.83
CA PRO A 149 18.60 18.73 -6.98
C PRO A 149 20.12 18.49 -7.07
N LYS A 150 20.83 19.33 -7.82
CA LYS A 150 22.27 19.16 -8.12
C LYS A 150 23.16 18.98 -6.88
N ASP A 151 22.79 19.55 -5.75
CA ASP A 151 23.54 19.47 -4.50
C ASP A 151 23.51 18.09 -3.83
N ASN A 152 22.66 17.19 -4.30
CA ASN A 152 22.54 15.79 -3.83
C ASN A 152 23.13 14.76 -4.81
N SER A 153 24.24 15.11 -5.49
CA SER A 153 24.91 14.25 -6.48
C SER A 153 25.36 12.89 -5.95
N SER A 154 25.54 12.73 -4.64
CA SER A 154 25.93 11.44 -4.01
C SER A 154 24.90 10.31 -4.22
N PHE A 155 23.63 10.63 -4.44
CA PHE A 155 22.60 9.64 -4.72
C PHE A 155 22.66 9.08 -6.14
N LEU A 156 23.23 9.81 -7.09
CA LEU A 156 23.31 9.42 -8.49
C LEU A 156 24.40 8.36 -8.76
N GLN A 157 25.33 8.13 -7.85
CA GLN A 157 26.47 7.22 -8.05
C GLN A 157 26.14 5.74 -7.85
N LYS A 158 24.98 5.39 -7.28
CA LYS A 158 24.57 3.98 -7.10
C LYS A 158 23.72 3.50 -8.27
N LYS A 159 24.16 2.44 -8.96
CA LYS A 159 23.42 1.82 -10.09
C LYS A 159 21.94 1.54 -9.83
N GLU A 160 21.58 1.33 -8.56
CA GLU A 160 20.21 1.09 -8.13
C GLU A 160 19.34 2.37 -8.24
N TYR A 161 19.94 3.54 -7.97
CA TYR A 161 19.24 4.83 -8.08
C TYR A 161 19.06 5.28 -9.54
N GLU A 162 19.96 4.95 -10.44
CA GLU A 162 19.81 5.26 -11.87
C GLU A 162 18.55 4.62 -12.48
N LYS A 163 18.10 3.49 -11.94
CA LYS A 163 16.85 2.84 -12.34
C LYS A 163 15.62 3.61 -11.89
N ILE A 164 15.71 4.37 -10.81
CA ILE A 164 14.62 5.13 -10.19
C ILE A 164 14.50 6.51 -10.83
N PHE A 165 15.62 7.22 -11.04
CA PHE A 165 15.67 8.60 -11.54
C PHE A 165 15.55 8.69 -13.06
N ARG A 166 14.37 8.29 -13.60
CA ARG A 166 14.11 8.22 -15.05
C ARG A 166 13.08 9.21 -15.56
N LEU A 167 12.43 9.95 -14.67
CA LEU A 167 11.42 10.92 -15.06
C LEU A 167 12.06 12.27 -15.34
N LYS A 168 11.50 13.01 -16.31
CA LYS A 168 11.77 14.44 -16.45
C LYS A 168 11.03 15.20 -15.34
N GLY A 169 11.61 16.27 -14.85
CA GLY A 169 10.95 17.19 -13.94
C GLY A 169 9.64 17.75 -14.52
N THR A 170 8.90 18.46 -13.70
CA THR A 170 7.68 19.15 -14.14
C THR A 170 8.02 20.50 -14.75
N LYS A 171 7.04 21.14 -15.43
CA LYS A 171 7.13 22.54 -15.86
C LYS A 171 6.63 23.52 -14.79
N ASN A 172 6.17 23.03 -13.66
CA ASN A 172 5.68 23.86 -12.57
C ASN A 172 6.88 24.39 -11.76
N LYS A 173 6.96 25.70 -11.55
CA LYS A 173 8.08 26.34 -10.84
C LYS A 173 8.08 26.03 -9.34
N ASP A 174 6.89 25.91 -8.74
CA ASP A 174 6.74 25.64 -7.29
C ASP A 174 6.95 24.17 -6.96
N PHE A 175 6.64 23.27 -7.90
CA PHE A 175 6.72 21.80 -7.74
C PHE A 175 7.50 21.19 -8.91
N PRO A 176 8.82 21.45 -9.04
CA PRO A 176 9.60 21.02 -10.20
C PRO A 176 9.91 19.52 -10.22
N TYR A 177 9.78 18.80 -9.10
CA TYR A 177 10.18 17.42 -8.97
C TYR A 177 9.00 16.46 -9.04
N LYS A 178 9.15 15.39 -9.82
CA LYS A 178 8.13 14.37 -10.05
C LYS A 178 8.49 13.06 -9.34
N PHE A 179 7.50 12.51 -8.67
CA PHE A 179 7.50 11.18 -8.08
C PHE A 179 6.34 10.39 -8.68
N GLN A 180 6.60 9.16 -9.12
CA GLN A 180 5.58 8.29 -9.67
C GLN A 180 5.79 6.87 -9.16
N VAL A 181 4.74 6.24 -8.65
CA VAL A 181 4.77 4.86 -8.19
C VAL A 181 3.52 4.10 -8.65
N LYS A 182 3.68 2.84 -9.00
CA LYS A 182 2.55 1.93 -9.27
C LYS A 182 2.25 1.13 -8.02
N LEU A 183 1.04 1.24 -7.52
CA LEU A 183 0.59 0.56 -6.30
C LEU A 183 -0.71 -0.19 -6.55
N PRO A 184 -1.00 -1.25 -5.78
CA PRO A 184 -2.34 -1.82 -5.72
C PRO A 184 -3.37 -0.77 -5.30
N CYS A 185 -4.57 -0.83 -5.86
CA CYS A 185 -5.61 0.18 -5.62
C CYS A 185 -6.02 0.30 -4.14
N TRP A 186 -5.85 -0.76 -3.35
CA TRP A 186 -6.14 -0.70 -1.92
C TRP A 186 -5.19 0.20 -1.14
N CYS A 187 -3.98 0.46 -1.64
CA CYS A 187 -3.05 1.40 -1.00
C CYS A 187 -3.63 2.82 -0.89
N LEU A 188 -4.57 3.20 -1.76
CA LEU A 188 -5.26 4.49 -1.66
C LEU A 188 -6.17 4.62 -0.41
N LYS A 189 -6.45 3.50 0.27
CA LYS A 189 -7.20 3.43 1.54
C LYS A 189 -6.32 3.04 2.72
N ASP A 190 -5.03 2.83 2.50
CA ASP A 190 -4.06 2.54 3.55
C ASP A 190 -3.75 3.80 4.35
N VAL A 191 -4.07 3.78 5.63
CA VAL A 191 -3.84 4.91 6.55
C VAL A 191 -2.36 5.30 6.58
N SER A 192 -1.45 4.32 6.54
CA SER A 192 0.00 4.59 6.53
C SER A 192 0.43 5.34 5.27
N PHE A 193 -0.12 4.98 4.11
CA PHE A 193 0.15 5.66 2.84
C PHE A 193 -0.44 7.07 2.82
N LEU A 194 -1.71 7.21 3.23
CA LEU A 194 -2.38 8.51 3.30
C LEU A 194 -1.66 9.46 4.25
N SER A 195 -1.30 8.99 5.46
CA SER A 195 -0.55 9.77 6.43
C SER A 195 0.83 10.18 5.89
N TRP A 196 1.49 9.31 5.12
CA TRP A 196 2.76 9.64 4.47
C TRP A 196 2.59 10.77 3.45
N VAL A 197 1.56 10.74 2.60
CA VAL A 197 1.28 11.81 1.62
C VAL A 197 0.90 13.12 2.32
N ILE A 198 -0.04 13.06 3.27
CA ILE A 198 -0.56 14.24 3.99
C ILE A 198 0.54 14.89 4.84
N GLY A 199 1.46 14.09 5.39
CA GLY A 199 2.56 14.57 6.22
C GLY A 199 3.54 15.53 5.51
N PHE A 200 3.50 15.63 4.17
CA PHE A 200 4.26 16.65 3.44
C PHE A 200 3.55 18.01 3.41
N GLY A 201 2.29 18.09 3.83
CA GLY A 201 1.54 19.35 3.86
C GLY A 201 1.49 20.05 2.51
N HIS A 202 1.84 21.35 2.48
CA HIS A 202 1.83 22.16 1.26
C HIS A 202 3.00 21.88 0.30
N HIS A 203 3.98 21.06 0.70
CA HIS A 203 5.16 20.71 -0.10
C HIS A 203 4.91 19.64 -1.15
N VAL A 204 3.70 19.06 -1.19
CA VAL A 204 3.31 18.03 -2.16
C VAL A 204 2.04 18.41 -2.90
N LYS A 205 2.04 18.20 -4.21
CA LYS A 205 0.87 18.33 -5.07
C LYS A 205 0.50 16.98 -5.66
N VAL A 206 -0.64 16.44 -5.26
CA VAL A 206 -1.18 15.19 -5.83
C VAL A 206 -1.71 15.46 -7.23
N LYS A 207 -1.18 14.75 -8.24
CA LYS A 207 -1.63 14.82 -9.63
C LYS A 207 -2.56 13.68 -9.99
N GLU A 208 -2.16 12.46 -9.65
CA GLU A 208 -2.90 11.24 -9.92
C GLU A 208 -2.80 10.27 -8.74
N PRO A 209 -3.79 9.44 -8.49
CA PRO A 209 -5.13 9.45 -9.11
C PRO A 209 -6.05 10.51 -8.47
N LYS A 210 -7.15 10.83 -9.16
CA LYS A 210 -8.17 11.79 -8.68
C LYS A 210 -8.65 11.46 -7.27
N GLN A 211 -8.91 10.18 -6.98
CA GLN A 211 -9.34 9.73 -5.65
C GLN A 211 -8.38 10.17 -4.54
N LEU A 212 -7.07 10.02 -4.73
CA LEU A 212 -6.08 10.43 -3.74
C LEU A 212 -6.07 11.96 -3.59
N LYS A 213 -6.14 12.68 -4.71
CA LYS A 213 -6.21 14.16 -4.71
C LYS A 213 -7.42 14.65 -3.91
N ASP A 214 -8.60 14.07 -4.15
CA ASP A 214 -9.83 14.45 -3.46
C ASP A 214 -9.74 14.13 -1.96
N THR A 215 -9.16 12.97 -1.58
CA THR A 215 -8.95 12.61 -0.17
C THR A 215 -8.03 13.61 0.54
N VAL A 216 -6.88 13.96 -0.07
CA VAL A 216 -5.94 14.92 0.53
C VAL A 216 -6.58 16.31 0.66
N TYR A 217 -7.32 16.75 -0.37
CA TYR A 217 -8.03 18.02 -0.35
C TYR A 217 -9.08 18.08 0.78
N GLN A 218 -9.93 17.05 0.91
CA GLN A 218 -10.94 16.99 1.97
C GLN A 218 -10.31 16.94 3.37
N THR A 219 -9.20 16.23 3.52
CA THR A 219 -8.46 16.22 4.80
C THR A 219 -7.94 17.62 5.13
N GLY A 220 -7.42 18.36 4.15
CA GLY A 220 -6.98 19.73 4.33
C GLY A 220 -8.12 20.66 4.79
N LEU A 221 -9.28 20.58 4.14
CA LEU A 221 -10.46 21.34 4.53
C LEU A 221 -10.88 21.03 5.97
N SER A 222 -10.95 19.74 6.33
CA SER A 222 -11.33 19.33 7.70
C SER A 222 -10.34 19.81 8.75
N ILE A 223 -9.05 19.94 8.41
CA ILE A 223 -8.05 20.53 9.32
C ILE A 223 -8.36 22.02 9.52
N VAL A 224 -8.62 22.79 8.45
CA VAL A 224 -8.96 24.21 8.54
C VAL A 224 -10.20 24.41 9.41
N GLU A 225 -11.28 23.64 9.17
CA GLU A 225 -12.54 23.70 9.93
C GLU A 225 -12.35 23.52 11.44
N VAL A 226 -11.35 22.76 11.88
CA VAL A 226 -11.06 22.56 13.32
C VAL A 226 -10.48 23.84 13.95
N TYR A 227 -9.75 24.64 13.20
CA TYR A 227 -9.09 25.86 13.70
C TYR A 227 -9.89 27.14 13.45
N ASP A 228 -10.90 27.10 12.60
CA ASP A 228 -11.78 28.23 12.29
C ASP A 228 -12.99 28.32 13.25
N GLN A 229 -13.05 27.47 14.30
CA GLN A 229 -14.03 27.50 15.39
C GLN A 229 -13.49 28.38 16.53
#